data_4222c93daf7da136c7b038cd1e7a122b
#
_entry.id   4222c93daf7da136c7b038cd1e7a122b
#
_cell.length_a   1.000
_cell.length_b   1.000
_cell.length_c   1.000
_cell.angle_alpha   90.00
_cell.angle_beta   90.00
_cell.angle_gamma   90.00
#
_symmetry.space_group_name_H-M   'P 1'
#
loop_
_entity.id
_entity.type
_entity.pdbx_description
1 polymer ?
#
loop_
_entity_poly.entity_id
_entity_poly.type
_entity_poly.pdbx_seq_one_letter_code
_entity_poly.pdbx_strand_id
1 'polypeptide(L)'
;MPTVTTNTAANSALRFLNLNSMKSGSSISKLASGSRIVNASDDAAGLAIGTRLRADSNVLQQASINSAQGASVMQVGDGGLARISDVLQRLKALAAASLSGVPTDTERGFIDAEYTQLITEIDGIAASTRFNGESLLDGTGAQFGAGAVDFFVGVTTADIISVDISSLSSTASDFNAASLATGGTALGSTTVSTSADASIAMASVDLAINEVSEARANIGSIVSRFEFRQQQVATSKENIDAALSSVMDVD
;
A
#
# COMPACT_ATOMS: atom_id res chain seq x y z
N MET A 1 -39.83 54.49 46.50
CA MET A 1 -39.48 54.52 47.94
C MET A 1 -38.30 53.65 48.14
N PRO A 2 -37.19 54.05 48.76
CA PRO A 2 -36.08 53.17 49.08
C PRO A 2 -36.53 52.21 50.19
N THR A 3 -36.65 50.94 49.88
CA THR A 3 -36.93 49.90 50.87
C THR A 3 -35.64 49.54 51.56
N VAL A 4 -35.58 49.58 52.88
CA VAL A 4 -34.39 49.34 53.71
C VAL A 4 -33.97 47.86 53.66
N THR A 5 -34.90 46.94 53.36
CA THR A 5 -34.70 45.52 53.40
C THR A 5 -34.40 44.88 52.01
N THR A 6 -34.77 45.49 50.87
CA THR A 6 -34.56 44.93 49.55
C THR A 6 -34.23 46.08 48.57
N ASN A 7 -32.93 46.17 48.20
CA ASN A 7 -32.47 47.10 47.17
C ASN A 7 -32.52 46.46 45.81
N THR A 8 -33.60 46.66 45.05
CA THR A 8 -33.80 46.08 43.71
C THR A 8 -32.75 46.55 42.68
N ALA A 9 -32.26 47.79 42.82
CA ALA A 9 -31.22 48.35 41.97
C ALA A 9 -29.86 47.65 42.22
N ALA A 10 -29.51 47.42 43.50
CA ALA A 10 -28.30 46.67 43.85
C ALA A 10 -28.37 45.19 43.37
N ASN A 11 -29.51 44.51 43.50
CA ASN A 11 -29.71 43.18 43.04
C ASN A 11 -29.65 43.09 41.50
N SER A 12 -30.16 44.05 40.76
CA SER A 12 -30.02 44.10 39.30
C SER A 12 -28.58 44.37 38.89
N ALA A 13 -27.85 45.27 39.57
CA ALA A 13 -26.44 45.53 39.34
C ALA A 13 -25.57 44.27 39.58
N LEU A 14 -25.81 43.56 40.69
CA LEU A 14 -25.12 42.27 40.98
C LEU A 14 -25.39 41.20 39.91
N ARG A 15 -26.64 41.10 39.44
CA ARG A 15 -26.99 40.17 38.36
C ARG A 15 -26.25 40.49 37.07
N PHE A 16 -26.16 41.76 36.66
CA PHE A 16 -25.41 42.20 35.49
C PHE A 16 -23.90 41.97 35.66
N LEU A 17 -23.35 42.24 36.85
CA LEU A 17 -21.95 41.98 37.16
C LEU A 17 -21.61 40.50 37.04
N ASN A 18 -22.43 39.64 37.61
CA ASN A 18 -22.26 38.17 37.52
C ASN A 18 -22.37 37.68 36.07
N LEU A 19 -23.36 38.18 35.30
CA LEU A 19 -23.49 37.81 33.88
C LEU A 19 -22.27 38.28 33.06
N ASN A 20 -21.74 39.46 33.35
CA ASN A 20 -20.55 39.97 32.64
C ASN A 20 -19.30 39.21 33.01
N SER A 21 -19.14 38.84 34.29
CA SER A 21 -18.05 38.00 34.76
C SER A 21 -18.09 36.60 34.10
N MET A 22 -19.28 35.97 34.02
CA MET A 22 -19.46 34.69 33.34
C MET A 22 -19.13 34.78 31.85
N LYS A 23 -19.59 35.84 31.15
CA LYS A 23 -19.27 36.07 29.73
C LYS A 23 -17.76 36.26 29.51
N SER A 24 -17.13 37.08 30.35
CA SER A 24 -15.68 37.31 30.30
C SER A 24 -14.90 36.01 30.52
N GLY A 25 -15.29 35.20 31.50
CA GLY A 25 -14.70 33.87 31.76
C GLY A 25 -14.83 32.93 30.57
N SER A 26 -16.01 32.88 29.93
CA SER A 26 -16.22 32.09 28.71
C SER A 26 -15.35 32.57 27.55
N SER A 27 -15.25 33.89 27.32
CA SER A 27 -14.40 34.47 26.26
C SER A 27 -12.91 34.16 26.48
N ILE A 28 -12.45 34.30 27.73
CA ILE A 28 -11.07 33.95 28.10
C ILE A 28 -10.81 32.44 27.86
N SER A 29 -11.75 31.58 28.21
CA SER A 29 -11.64 30.13 27.97
C SER A 29 -11.54 29.81 26.49
N LYS A 30 -12.34 30.46 25.63
CA LYS A 30 -12.29 30.29 24.16
C LYS A 30 -10.96 30.78 23.58
N LEU A 31 -10.48 31.92 24.00
CA LEU A 31 -9.18 32.45 23.58
C LEU A 31 -8.01 31.56 24.05
N ALA A 32 -8.07 31.06 25.29
CA ALA A 32 -7.03 30.22 25.85
C ALA A 32 -6.98 28.82 25.19
N SER A 33 -8.15 28.28 24.77
CA SER A 33 -8.25 27.01 24.07
C SER A 33 -7.99 27.11 22.57
N GLY A 34 -8.05 28.30 21.97
CA GLY A 34 -8.02 28.51 20.53
C GLY A 34 -9.25 28.00 19.79
N SER A 35 -10.28 27.53 20.55
CA SER A 35 -11.48 26.94 19.97
C SER A 35 -12.70 27.81 20.27
N ARG A 36 -13.51 28.08 19.24
CA ARG A 36 -14.78 28.82 19.37
C ARG A 36 -15.82 28.05 20.20
N ILE A 37 -15.80 26.72 20.09
CA ILE A 37 -16.73 25.81 20.77
C ILE A 37 -15.93 25.03 21.82
N VAL A 38 -16.07 25.43 23.09
CA VAL A 38 -15.41 24.80 24.23
C VAL A 38 -16.34 23.80 24.92
N ASN A 39 -17.62 24.16 25.02
CA ASN A 39 -18.64 23.34 25.67
C ASN A 39 -19.76 22.99 24.69
N ALA A 40 -20.40 21.84 24.89
CA ALA A 40 -21.54 21.41 24.07
C ALA A 40 -22.73 22.39 24.13
N SER A 41 -22.81 23.23 25.20
CA SER A 41 -23.80 24.28 25.36
C SER A 41 -23.55 25.50 24.48
N ASP A 42 -22.34 25.71 23.96
CA ASP A 42 -21.99 26.83 23.09
C ASP A 42 -22.61 26.68 21.70
N ASP A 43 -22.41 25.49 21.09
CA ASP A 43 -23.01 25.09 19.81
C ASP A 43 -22.95 23.57 19.68
N ALA A 44 -24.07 22.90 19.94
CA ALA A 44 -24.17 21.46 19.86
C ALA A 44 -24.05 20.92 18.40
N ALA A 45 -24.57 21.70 17.43
CA ALA A 45 -24.52 21.33 16.02
C ALA A 45 -23.08 21.45 15.46
N GLY A 46 -22.44 22.59 15.73
CA GLY A 46 -21.06 22.85 15.34
C GLY A 46 -20.10 21.85 15.99
N LEU A 47 -20.31 21.50 17.27
CA LEU A 47 -19.50 20.48 17.96
C LEU A 47 -19.65 19.10 17.30
N ALA A 48 -20.87 18.68 16.96
CA ALA A 48 -21.11 17.39 16.31
C ALA A 48 -20.44 17.32 14.93
N ILE A 49 -20.55 18.38 14.12
CA ILE A 49 -19.87 18.47 12.81
C ILE A 49 -18.36 18.47 13.00
N GLY A 50 -17.82 19.29 13.89
CA GLY A 50 -16.39 19.40 14.15
C GLY A 50 -15.79 18.10 14.65
N THR A 51 -16.50 17.36 15.53
CA THR A 51 -16.06 16.03 16.02
C THR A 51 -16.00 15.02 14.87
N ARG A 52 -16.99 15.03 13.96
CA ARG A 52 -17.00 14.16 12.80
C ARG A 52 -15.87 14.50 11.83
N LEU A 53 -15.67 15.77 11.49
CA LEU A 53 -14.57 16.20 10.61
C LEU A 53 -13.20 15.84 11.20
N ARG A 54 -13.03 15.95 12.51
CA ARG A 54 -11.80 15.55 13.20
C ARG A 54 -11.57 14.03 13.11
N ALA A 55 -12.63 13.23 13.25
CA ALA A 55 -12.57 11.79 13.07
C ALA A 55 -12.17 11.44 11.63
N ASP A 56 -12.80 12.08 10.63
CA ASP A 56 -12.51 11.88 9.22
C ASP A 56 -11.06 12.29 8.87
N SER A 57 -10.56 13.41 9.41
CA SER A 57 -9.16 13.84 9.25
C SER A 57 -8.16 12.81 9.80
N ASN A 58 -8.44 12.25 11.00
CA ASN A 58 -7.60 11.19 11.57
C ASN A 58 -7.62 9.91 10.73
N VAL A 59 -8.78 9.52 10.19
CA VAL A 59 -8.90 8.36 9.30
C VAL A 59 -8.13 8.58 8.01
N LEU A 60 -8.20 9.78 7.41
CA LEU A 60 -7.42 10.13 6.22
C LEU A 60 -5.92 10.12 6.50
N GLN A 61 -5.49 10.55 7.67
CA GLN A 61 -4.08 10.44 8.06
C GLN A 61 -3.62 8.97 8.07
N GLN A 62 -4.41 8.07 8.63
CA GLN A 62 -4.11 6.64 8.62
C GLN A 62 -4.18 6.05 7.21
N ALA A 63 -5.14 6.46 6.39
CA ALA A 63 -5.27 6.05 5.00
C ALA A 63 -4.04 6.44 4.16
N SER A 64 -3.47 7.61 4.40
CA SER A 64 -2.20 8.03 3.77
C SER A 64 -1.04 7.10 4.14
N ILE A 65 -0.94 6.72 5.42
CA ILE A 65 0.09 5.77 5.90
C ILE A 65 -0.12 4.40 5.26
N ASN A 66 -1.35 3.91 5.23
CA ASN A 66 -1.68 2.62 4.60
C ASN A 66 -1.34 2.61 3.11
N SER A 67 -1.60 3.72 2.40
CA SER A 67 -1.24 3.86 0.98
C SER A 67 0.28 3.79 0.77
N ALA A 68 1.05 4.47 1.62
CA ALA A 68 2.51 4.42 1.56
C ALA A 68 3.06 3.01 1.87
N GLN A 69 2.45 2.31 2.84
CA GLN A 69 2.80 0.93 3.16
C GLN A 69 2.48 -0.01 1.98
N GLY A 70 1.30 0.12 1.36
CA GLY A 70 0.92 -0.65 0.19
C GLY A 70 1.90 -0.46 -0.98
N ALA A 71 2.27 0.78 -1.28
CA ALA A 71 3.27 1.10 -2.29
C ALA A 71 4.63 0.46 -1.97
N SER A 72 5.07 0.50 -0.69
CA SER A 72 6.33 -0.11 -0.26
C SER A 72 6.33 -1.63 -0.41
N VAL A 73 5.23 -2.31 -0.10
CA VAL A 73 5.09 -3.76 -0.33
C VAL A 73 5.27 -4.08 -1.81
N MET A 74 4.61 -3.32 -2.69
CA MET A 74 4.72 -3.52 -4.13
C MET A 74 6.13 -3.27 -4.65
N GLN A 75 6.83 -2.26 -4.14
CA GLN A 75 8.22 -1.98 -4.51
C GLN A 75 9.18 -3.11 -4.10
N VAL A 76 8.95 -3.74 -2.94
CA VAL A 76 9.73 -4.93 -2.52
C VAL A 76 9.48 -6.09 -3.49
N GLY A 77 8.23 -6.34 -3.87
CA GLY A 77 7.87 -7.35 -4.86
C GLY A 77 8.51 -7.08 -6.23
N ASP A 78 8.45 -5.84 -6.74
CA ASP A 78 9.11 -5.47 -8.00
C ASP A 78 10.61 -5.68 -7.96
N GLY A 79 11.25 -5.37 -6.83
CA GLY A 79 12.67 -5.62 -6.63
C GLY A 79 13.05 -7.09 -6.76
N GLY A 80 12.23 -8.00 -6.21
CA GLY A 80 12.39 -9.44 -6.38
C GLY A 80 12.20 -9.90 -7.82
N LEU A 81 11.13 -9.44 -8.48
CA LEU A 81 10.84 -9.77 -9.88
C LEU A 81 11.91 -9.22 -10.84
N ALA A 82 12.50 -8.07 -10.53
CA ALA A 82 13.62 -7.54 -11.31
C ALA A 82 14.83 -8.48 -11.28
N ARG A 83 15.16 -9.05 -10.11
CA ARG A 83 16.24 -10.04 -9.97
C ARG A 83 15.92 -11.34 -10.69
N ILE A 84 14.68 -11.83 -10.59
CA ILE A 84 14.24 -12.99 -11.36
C ILE A 84 14.39 -12.73 -12.87
N SER A 85 14.01 -11.53 -13.35
CA SER A 85 14.19 -11.15 -14.75
C SER A 85 15.65 -11.17 -15.19
N ASP A 86 16.59 -10.71 -14.35
CA ASP A 86 18.03 -10.76 -14.65
C ASP A 86 18.52 -12.22 -14.79
N VAL A 87 18.07 -13.11 -13.90
CA VAL A 87 18.40 -14.54 -13.94
C VAL A 87 17.79 -15.20 -15.20
N LEU A 88 16.54 -14.88 -15.54
CA LEU A 88 15.89 -15.41 -16.75
C LEU A 88 16.63 -14.99 -18.03
N GLN A 89 17.15 -13.77 -18.10
CA GLN A 89 17.99 -13.34 -19.23
C GLN A 89 19.29 -14.18 -19.32
N ARG A 90 19.90 -14.52 -18.19
CA ARG A 90 21.08 -15.41 -18.16
C ARG A 90 20.72 -16.83 -18.60
N LEU A 91 19.57 -17.37 -18.11
CA LEU A 91 19.07 -18.69 -18.53
C LEU A 91 18.82 -18.73 -20.05
N LYS A 92 18.24 -17.67 -20.61
CA LYS A 92 18.04 -17.55 -22.06
C LYS A 92 19.36 -17.58 -22.83
N ALA A 93 20.38 -16.89 -22.34
CA ALA A 93 21.70 -16.88 -22.97
C ALA A 93 22.37 -18.28 -22.92
N LEU A 94 22.22 -19.01 -21.81
CA LEU A 94 22.73 -20.39 -21.68
C LEU A 94 21.98 -21.37 -22.61
N ALA A 95 20.65 -21.25 -22.69
CA ALA A 95 19.83 -22.05 -23.61
C ALA A 95 20.24 -21.80 -25.06
N ALA A 96 20.45 -20.54 -25.45
CA ALA A 96 20.93 -20.17 -26.79
C ALA A 96 22.33 -20.71 -27.07
N ALA A 97 23.24 -20.68 -26.08
CA ALA A 97 24.58 -21.26 -26.19
C ALA A 97 24.54 -22.79 -26.40
N SER A 98 23.68 -23.48 -25.66
CA SER A 98 23.49 -24.93 -25.81
C SER A 98 22.79 -25.33 -27.12
N LEU A 99 21.87 -24.47 -27.62
CA LEU A 99 21.18 -24.69 -28.91
C LEU A 99 22.15 -24.61 -30.10
N SER A 100 23.28 -23.91 -29.97
CA SER A 100 24.30 -23.81 -31.01
C SER A 100 24.82 -25.20 -31.39
N GLY A 101 25.12 -25.40 -32.68
CA GLY A 101 25.69 -26.65 -33.18
C GLY A 101 27.19 -26.88 -32.83
N VAL A 102 27.80 -25.94 -32.10
CA VAL A 102 29.24 -26.01 -31.77
C VAL A 102 29.56 -26.85 -30.54
N PRO A 103 28.81 -26.70 -29.38
CA PRO A 103 29.13 -27.45 -28.17
C PRO A 103 28.87 -28.97 -28.35
N THR A 104 29.79 -29.78 -27.80
CA THR A 104 29.59 -31.21 -27.64
C THR A 104 28.61 -31.48 -26.48
N ASP A 105 28.05 -32.70 -26.39
CA ASP A 105 27.13 -33.06 -25.30
C ASP A 105 27.79 -32.98 -23.92
N THR A 106 29.12 -33.22 -23.83
CA THR A 106 29.88 -33.03 -22.59
C THR A 106 29.92 -31.53 -22.18
N GLU A 107 30.15 -30.64 -23.13
CA GLU A 107 30.17 -29.18 -22.89
C GLU A 107 28.78 -28.66 -22.56
N ARG A 108 27.73 -29.21 -23.22
CA ARG A 108 26.33 -28.92 -22.84
C ARG A 108 26.03 -29.33 -21.41
N GLY A 109 26.61 -30.45 -20.92
CA GLY A 109 26.47 -30.85 -19.52
C GLY A 109 27.03 -29.81 -18.53
N PHE A 110 28.10 -29.08 -18.88
CA PHE A 110 28.60 -27.99 -18.04
C PHE A 110 27.65 -26.76 -18.07
N ILE A 111 27.08 -26.45 -19.23
CA ILE A 111 26.07 -25.38 -19.38
C ILE A 111 24.81 -25.73 -18.58
N ASP A 112 24.39 -27.01 -18.62
CA ASP A 112 23.21 -27.49 -17.89
C ASP A 112 23.40 -27.43 -16.37
N ALA A 113 24.62 -27.65 -15.88
CA ALA A 113 24.92 -27.49 -14.45
C ALA A 113 24.76 -26.03 -13.98
N GLU A 114 25.24 -25.06 -14.77
CA GLU A 114 25.00 -23.61 -14.48
C GLU A 114 23.50 -23.27 -14.59
N TYR A 115 22.85 -23.79 -15.63
CA TYR A 115 21.42 -23.55 -15.87
C TYR A 115 20.56 -24.03 -14.69
N THR A 116 20.80 -25.23 -14.17
CA THR A 116 20.09 -25.80 -13.02
C THR A 116 20.34 -25.01 -11.73
N GLN A 117 21.58 -24.52 -11.52
CA GLN A 117 21.86 -23.65 -10.37
C GLN A 117 21.09 -22.31 -10.44
N LEU A 118 20.97 -21.71 -11.62
CA LEU A 118 20.21 -20.48 -11.81
C LEU A 118 18.70 -20.69 -11.63
N ILE A 119 18.18 -21.86 -12.00
CA ILE A 119 16.78 -22.24 -11.67
C ILE A 119 16.58 -22.26 -10.15
N THR A 120 17.49 -22.88 -9.41
CA THR A 120 17.42 -22.91 -7.93
C THR A 120 17.56 -21.50 -7.33
N GLU A 121 18.32 -20.62 -7.98
CA GLU A 121 18.44 -19.21 -7.56
C GLU A 121 17.12 -18.45 -7.71
N ILE A 122 16.33 -18.72 -8.75
CA ILE A 122 14.97 -18.13 -8.89
C ILE A 122 14.11 -18.50 -7.68
N ASP A 123 14.11 -19.79 -7.28
CA ASP A 123 13.37 -20.22 -6.09
C ASP A 123 13.89 -19.54 -4.82
N GLY A 124 15.21 -19.39 -4.71
CA GLY A 124 15.84 -18.65 -3.61
C GLY A 124 15.42 -17.19 -3.56
N ILE A 125 15.37 -16.50 -4.70
CA ILE A 125 14.91 -15.11 -4.80
C ILE A 125 13.43 -15.00 -4.43
N ALA A 126 12.58 -15.88 -4.96
CA ALA A 126 11.15 -15.89 -4.64
C ALA A 126 10.91 -16.09 -3.14
N ALA A 127 11.59 -17.03 -2.51
CA ALA A 127 11.48 -17.32 -1.08
C ALA A 127 12.09 -16.24 -0.18
N SER A 128 13.13 -15.53 -0.64
CA SER A 128 13.80 -14.47 0.14
C SER A 128 13.14 -13.10 -0.02
N THR A 129 12.28 -12.90 -1.02
CA THR A 129 11.52 -11.64 -1.21
C THR A 129 10.38 -11.60 -0.22
N ARG A 130 10.63 -10.96 0.94
CA ARG A 130 9.71 -10.95 2.07
C ARG A 130 9.39 -9.53 2.52
N PHE A 131 8.18 -9.35 3.02
CA PHE A 131 7.75 -8.16 3.73
C PHE A 131 7.15 -8.56 5.08
N ASN A 132 7.65 -7.98 6.16
CA ASN A 132 7.22 -8.30 7.54
C ASN A 132 7.25 -9.80 7.88
N GLY A 133 8.23 -10.55 7.33
CA GLY A 133 8.37 -11.98 7.55
C GLY A 133 7.52 -12.88 6.63
N GLU A 134 6.55 -12.32 5.90
CA GLU A 134 5.72 -13.01 4.91
C GLU A 134 6.39 -12.98 3.54
N SER A 135 6.39 -14.11 2.85
CA SER A 135 6.86 -14.19 1.46
C SER A 135 5.84 -13.57 0.51
N LEU A 136 6.35 -12.85 -0.50
CA LEU A 136 5.50 -12.17 -1.49
C LEU A 136 5.38 -12.94 -2.80
N LEU A 137 6.42 -13.72 -3.19
CA LEU A 137 6.54 -14.24 -4.56
C LEU A 137 6.48 -15.77 -4.66
N ASP A 138 6.61 -16.51 -3.55
CA ASP A 138 6.67 -17.97 -3.56
C ASP A 138 5.30 -18.67 -3.39
N GLY A 139 4.21 -17.89 -3.26
CA GLY A 139 2.86 -18.40 -3.05
C GLY A 139 2.59 -19.03 -1.67
N THR A 140 3.57 -19.04 -0.75
CA THR A 140 3.42 -19.66 0.58
C THR A 140 3.04 -18.66 1.67
N GLY A 141 3.05 -17.36 1.39
CA GLY A 141 2.69 -16.30 2.32
C GLY A 141 1.25 -16.43 2.81
N ALA A 142 1.02 -16.38 4.13
CA ALA A 142 -0.31 -16.54 4.70
C ALA A 142 -1.30 -15.43 4.27
N GLN A 143 -0.79 -14.24 4.01
CA GLN A 143 -1.60 -13.09 3.57
C GLN A 143 -1.55 -12.92 2.05
N PHE A 144 -0.35 -12.87 1.47
CA PHE A 144 -0.14 -12.55 0.05
C PHE A 144 -0.20 -13.79 -0.86
N GLY A 145 -0.04 -15.00 -0.35
CA GLY A 145 -0.19 -16.25 -1.10
C GLY A 145 -1.60 -16.84 -1.04
N ALA A 146 -2.47 -16.35 -0.15
CA ALA A 146 -3.83 -16.89 0.05
C ALA A 146 -4.91 -16.12 -0.73
N GLY A 147 -4.57 -15.02 -1.42
CA GLY A 147 -5.49 -14.19 -2.18
C GLY A 147 -5.24 -12.69 -2.03
N ALA A 148 -6.25 -11.89 -2.37
CA ALA A 148 -6.16 -10.44 -2.34
C ALA A 148 -6.01 -9.88 -0.92
N VAL A 149 -5.07 -8.97 -0.74
CA VAL A 149 -4.90 -8.16 0.47
C VAL A 149 -5.48 -6.78 0.25
N ASP A 150 -6.41 -6.39 1.11
CA ASP A 150 -7.12 -5.13 1.00
C ASP A 150 -6.41 -4.04 1.81
N PHE A 151 -5.99 -2.98 1.13
CA PHE A 151 -5.45 -1.77 1.74
C PHE A 151 -6.53 -0.71 1.83
N PHE A 152 -6.90 -0.32 3.05
CA PHE A 152 -7.86 0.76 3.29
C PHE A 152 -7.20 2.12 3.06
N VAL A 153 -7.73 2.88 2.10
CA VAL A 153 -7.12 4.11 1.58
C VAL A 153 -8.09 5.31 1.50
N GLY A 154 -9.11 5.34 2.35
CA GLY A 154 -10.11 6.41 2.34
C GLY A 154 -10.85 6.57 3.65
N VAL A 155 -12.08 7.07 3.61
CA VAL A 155 -12.94 7.32 4.79
C VAL A 155 -14.04 6.26 4.92
N THR A 156 -14.47 5.68 3.79
CA THR A 156 -15.55 4.69 3.76
C THR A 156 -15.01 3.28 3.58
N THR A 157 -15.73 2.27 4.06
CA THR A 157 -15.33 0.86 3.92
C THR A 157 -15.20 0.40 2.48
N ALA A 158 -15.71 1.16 1.51
CA ALA A 158 -15.57 0.90 0.08
C ALA A 158 -14.24 1.46 -0.50
N ASP A 159 -13.54 2.33 0.24
CA ASP A 159 -12.29 2.93 -0.21
C ASP A 159 -11.11 1.99 0.06
N ILE A 160 -11.04 0.90 -0.71
CA ILE A 160 -9.99 -0.10 -0.63
C ILE A 160 -9.22 -0.22 -1.95
N ILE A 161 -7.96 -0.57 -1.87
CA ILE A 161 -7.17 -1.08 -3.00
C ILE A 161 -6.85 -2.53 -2.67
N SER A 162 -7.47 -3.46 -3.40
CA SER A 162 -7.17 -4.88 -3.32
C SER A 162 -5.93 -5.17 -4.15
N VAL A 163 -4.98 -5.86 -3.55
CA VAL A 163 -3.74 -6.32 -4.18
C VAL A 163 -3.68 -7.82 -4.05
N ASP A 164 -3.66 -8.49 -5.17
CA ASP A 164 -3.53 -9.94 -5.25
C ASP A 164 -2.27 -10.26 -6.06
N ILE A 165 -1.25 -10.77 -5.38
CA ILE A 165 0.03 -11.10 -6.02
C ILE A 165 -0.10 -12.33 -6.90
N SER A 166 -0.97 -13.27 -6.55
CA SER A 166 -1.25 -14.45 -7.37
C SER A 166 -1.91 -14.11 -8.71
N SER A 167 -2.52 -12.92 -8.83
CA SER A 167 -3.15 -12.44 -10.06
C SER A 167 -2.34 -11.39 -10.81
N LEU A 168 -1.08 -11.15 -10.42
CA LEU A 168 -0.20 -10.19 -11.09
C LEU A 168 0.19 -10.62 -12.50
N SER A 169 0.28 -11.93 -12.75
CA SER A 169 0.36 -12.49 -14.09
C SER A 169 -0.95 -13.20 -14.44
N SER A 170 -1.34 -13.15 -15.70
CA SER A 170 -2.56 -13.83 -16.18
C SER A 170 -2.42 -15.36 -16.19
N THR A 171 -1.19 -15.87 -16.07
CA THR A 171 -0.86 -17.28 -16.24
C THR A 171 -0.07 -17.87 -15.07
N ALA A 172 0.84 -17.12 -14.45
CA ALA A 172 1.60 -17.58 -13.30
C ALA A 172 0.93 -17.19 -11.98
N SER A 173 0.64 -18.17 -11.12
CA SER A 173 0.10 -17.93 -9.77
C SER A 173 1.19 -17.59 -8.76
N ASP A 174 2.41 -18.08 -8.99
CA ASP A 174 3.60 -17.88 -8.15
C ASP A 174 4.80 -17.62 -9.04
N PHE A 175 5.86 -17.00 -8.50
CA PHE A 175 7.05 -16.65 -9.26
C PHE A 175 8.25 -17.55 -8.90
N ASN A 176 7.99 -18.80 -8.54
CA ASN A 176 9.01 -19.85 -8.39
C ASN A 176 9.22 -20.61 -9.72
N ALA A 177 10.32 -21.37 -9.82
CA ALA A 177 10.67 -22.07 -11.04
C ALA A 177 9.65 -23.16 -11.45
N ALA A 178 8.88 -23.68 -10.52
CA ALA A 178 7.86 -24.69 -10.80
C ALA A 178 6.59 -24.09 -11.44
N SER A 179 6.27 -22.84 -11.15
CA SER A 179 5.07 -22.13 -11.62
C SER A 179 5.32 -21.26 -12.84
N LEU A 180 6.57 -20.81 -13.05
CA LEU A 180 6.94 -20.01 -14.23
C LEU A 180 6.89 -20.84 -15.51
N ALA A 181 6.59 -20.20 -16.63
CA ALA A 181 6.37 -20.76 -17.97
C ALA A 181 5.06 -21.57 -18.08
N THR A 182 3.98 -21.06 -17.49
CA THR A 182 2.64 -21.66 -17.59
C THR A 182 2.18 -21.72 -19.05
N GLY A 183 1.68 -22.88 -19.45
CA GLY A 183 1.30 -23.15 -20.85
C GLY A 183 2.42 -23.79 -21.70
N GLY A 184 3.63 -23.93 -21.14
CA GLY A 184 4.76 -24.67 -21.70
C GLY A 184 5.25 -25.77 -20.76
N THR A 185 6.54 -26.10 -20.84
CA THR A 185 7.22 -26.91 -19.83
C THR A 185 7.59 -26.00 -18.66
N ALA A 186 7.19 -26.32 -17.44
CA ALA A 186 7.57 -25.56 -16.26
C ALA A 186 9.09 -25.36 -16.20
N LEU A 187 9.54 -24.16 -15.89
CA LEU A 187 10.96 -23.79 -15.95
C LEU A 187 11.83 -24.73 -15.09
N GLY A 188 11.33 -25.14 -13.91
CA GLY A 188 12.00 -26.08 -13.02
C GLY A 188 12.19 -27.50 -13.57
N SER A 189 11.50 -27.84 -14.65
CA SER A 189 11.59 -29.15 -15.32
C SER A 189 12.38 -29.09 -16.63
N THR A 190 12.94 -27.94 -17.01
CA THR A 190 13.71 -27.76 -18.23
C THR A 190 15.19 -28.05 -18.00
N THR A 191 15.85 -28.59 -19.03
CA THR A 191 17.30 -28.86 -19.09
C THR A 191 17.85 -28.34 -20.40
N VAL A 192 19.15 -28.19 -20.50
CA VAL A 192 19.83 -27.77 -21.73
C VAL A 192 20.93 -28.75 -22.13
N SER A 193 20.82 -30.00 -21.68
CA SER A 193 21.81 -31.08 -21.91
C SER A 193 21.87 -31.55 -23.36
N THR A 194 20.79 -31.37 -24.13
CA THR A 194 20.74 -31.64 -25.57
C THR A 194 20.24 -30.42 -26.35
N SER A 195 20.51 -30.38 -27.66
CA SER A 195 19.99 -29.29 -28.52
C SER A 195 18.47 -29.27 -28.57
N ALA A 196 17.80 -30.43 -28.47
CA ALA A 196 16.33 -30.51 -28.46
C ALA A 196 15.77 -29.92 -27.15
N ASP A 197 16.35 -30.30 -25.99
CA ASP A 197 15.97 -29.79 -24.69
C ASP A 197 16.24 -28.29 -24.59
N ALA A 198 17.36 -27.80 -25.11
CA ALA A 198 17.70 -26.38 -25.17
C ALA A 198 16.65 -25.54 -25.95
N SER A 199 16.05 -26.12 -27.01
CA SER A 199 14.97 -25.47 -27.76
C SER A 199 13.70 -25.36 -26.91
N ILE A 200 13.35 -26.37 -26.13
CA ILE A 200 12.20 -26.36 -25.19
C ILE A 200 12.49 -25.39 -24.07
N ALA A 201 13.67 -25.43 -23.49
CA ALA A 201 14.09 -24.54 -22.41
C ALA A 201 14.02 -23.06 -22.84
N MET A 202 14.47 -22.76 -24.06
CA MET A 202 14.41 -21.40 -24.61
C MET A 202 12.98 -20.89 -24.72
N ALA A 203 12.05 -21.72 -25.21
CA ALA A 203 10.62 -21.36 -25.30
C ALA A 203 10.01 -21.15 -23.90
N SER A 204 10.36 -22.01 -22.93
CA SER A 204 9.88 -21.87 -21.54
C SER A 204 10.42 -20.62 -20.86
N VAL A 205 11.70 -20.29 -21.07
CA VAL A 205 12.29 -19.05 -20.54
C VAL A 205 11.62 -17.82 -21.17
N ASP A 206 11.27 -17.85 -22.45
CA ASP A 206 10.56 -16.74 -23.10
C ASP A 206 9.15 -16.53 -22.49
N LEU A 207 8.43 -17.61 -22.19
CA LEU A 207 7.15 -17.53 -21.48
C LEU A 207 7.35 -16.93 -20.09
N ALA A 208 8.33 -17.43 -19.33
CA ALA A 208 8.64 -16.91 -17.99
C ALA A 208 9.02 -15.42 -18.00
N ILE A 209 9.77 -14.95 -18.99
CA ILE A 209 10.10 -13.53 -19.16
C ILE A 209 8.84 -12.70 -19.41
N ASN A 210 7.90 -13.21 -20.22
CA ASN A 210 6.63 -12.51 -20.47
C ASN A 210 5.78 -12.43 -19.19
N GLU A 211 5.66 -13.51 -18.43
CA GLU A 211 4.92 -13.58 -17.16
C GLU A 211 5.48 -12.59 -16.13
N VAL A 212 6.81 -12.59 -15.94
CA VAL A 212 7.46 -11.65 -15.02
C VAL A 212 7.31 -10.19 -15.49
N SER A 213 7.37 -9.95 -16.80
CA SER A 213 7.18 -8.61 -17.37
C SER A 213 5.76 -8.11 -17.19
N GLU A 214 4.75 -8.97 -17.37
CA GLU A 214 3.34 -8.67 -17.11
C GLU A 214 3.11 -8.35 -15.63
N ALA A 215 3.66 -9.19 -14.74
CA ALA A 215 3.55 -8.96 -13.31
C ALA A 215 4.17 -7.62 -12.89
N ARG A 216 5.34 -7.27 -13.40
CA ARG A 216 5.98 -5.98 -13.13
C ARG A 216 5.18 -4.80 -13.67
N ALA A 217 4.57 -4.92 -14.84
CA ALA A 217 3.68 -3.89 -15.38
C ALA A 217 2.45 -3.69 -14.49
N ASN A 218 1.86 -4.79 -13.99
CA ASN A 218 0.73 -4.75 -13.06
C ASN A 218 1.12 -4.12 -11.72
N ILE A 219 2.27 -4.49 -11.16
CA ILE A 219 2.81 -3.83 -9.95
C ILE A 219 2.98 -2.32 -10.19
N GLY A 220 3.56 -1.92 -11.30
CA GLY A 220 3.72 -0.50 -11.66
C GLY A 220 2.39 0.25 -11.69
N SER A 221 1.35 -0.38 -12.24
CA SER A 221 0.00 0.19 -12.26
C SER A 221 -0.60 0.33 -10.85
N ILE A 222 -0.39 -0.67 -9.98
CA ILE A 222 -0.86 -0.66 -8.60
C ILE A 222 -0.12 0.41 -7.78
N VAL A 223 1.20 0.54 -7.92
CA VAL A 223 2.00 1.60 -7.28
C VAL A 223 1.47 2.98 -7.69
N SER A 224 1.25 3.21 -8.99
CA SER A 224 0.65 4.46 -9.47
C SER A 224 -0.73 4.73 -8.85
N ARG A 225 -1.57 3.70 -8.70
CA ARG A 225 -2.87 3.82 -8.02
C ARG A 225 -2.71 4.24 -6.56
N PHE A 226 -1.74 3.70 -5.84
CA PHE A 226 -1.44 4.11 -4.46
C PHE A 226 -0.97 5.56 -4.39
N GLU A 227 -0.09 5.99 -5.30
CA GLU A 227 0.40 7.37 -5.38
C GLU A 227 -0.74 8.37 -5.65
N PHE A 228 -1.60 8.09 -6.63
CA PHE A 228 -2.77 8.91 -6.91
C PHE A 228 -3.73 8.96 -5.71
N ARG A 229 -3.95 7.84 -5.05
CA ARG A 229 -4.82 7.79 -3.87
C ARG A 229 -4.21 8.55 -2.69
N GLN A 230 -2.90 8.45 -2.48
CA GLN A 230 -2.19 9.22 -1.46
C GLN A 230 -2.33 10.74 -1.69
N GLN A 231 -2.18 11.20 -2.92
CA GLN A 231 -2.36 12.61 -3.29
C GLN A 231 -3.82 13.06 -3.10
N GLN A 232 -4.79 12.23 -3.49
CA GLN A 232 -6.21 12.50 -3.25
C GLN A 232 -6.54 12.61 -1.77
N VAL A 233 -6.03 11.69 -0.95
CA VAL A 233 -6.21 11.68 0.52
C VAL A 233 -5.58 12.92 1.15
N ALA A 234 -4.39 13.33 0.71
CA ALA A 234 -3.74 14.55 1.19
C ALA A 234 -4.58 15.80 0.91
N THR A 235 -5.09 15.95 -0.33
CA THR A 235 -5.98 17.06 -0.70
C THR A 235 -7.30 17.03 0.08
N SER A 236 -7.88 15.85 0.25
CA SER A 236 -9.13 15.70 1.03
C SER A 236 -8.91 16.05 2.50
N LYS A 237 -7.79 15.66 3.08
CA LYS A 237 -7.41 16.01 4.45
C LYS A 237 -7.26 17.51 4.62
N GLU A 238 -6.55 18.19 3.70
CA GLU A 238 -6.39 19.64 3.72
C GLU A 238 -7.74 20.37 3.68
N ASN A 239 -8.66 19.93 2.82
CA ASN A 239 -10.00 20.50 2.74
C ASN A 239 -10.83 20.26 4.02
N ILE A 240 -10.72 19.07 4.63
CA ILE A 240 -11.40 18.76 5.89
C ILE A 240 -10.80 19.57 7.03
N ASP A 241 -9.48 19.71 7.11
CA ASP A 241 -8.81 20.51 8.13
C ASP A 241 -9.18 22.00 7.99
N ALA A 242 -9.30 22.54 6.77
CA ALA A 242 -9.80 23.89 6.51
C ALA A 242 -11.27 24.06 6.94
N ALA A 243 -12.11 23.07 6.64
CA ALA A 243 -13.51 23.07 7.08
C ALA A 243 -13.61 22.97 8.61
N LEU A 244 -12.78 22.15 9.25
CA LEU A 244 -12.71 22.00 10.70
C LEU A 244 -12.31 23.34 11.35
N SER A 245 -11.27 24.00 10.82
CA SER A 245 -10.82 25.31 11.28
C SER A 245 -11.95 26.35 11.20
N SER A 246 -12.67 26.44 10.09
CA SER A 246 -13.79 27.38 9.92
C SER A 246 -14.95 27.17 10.91
N VAL A 247 -15.15 25.93 11.38
CA VAL A 247 -16.21 25.56 12.33
C VAL A 247 -15.77 25.69 13.77
N MET A 248 -14.54 25.31 14.09
CA MET A 248 -14.10 25.11 15.48
C MET A 248 -13.14 26.17 15.99
N ASP A 249 -12.34 26.81 15.12
CA ASP A 249 -11.31 27.75 15.58
C ASP A 249 -11.89 29.13 15.88
N VAL A 250 -11.22 29.84 16.78
CA VAL A 250 -11.51 31.22 17.13
C VAL A 250 -10.79 32.15 16.16
N ASP A 251 -11.53 33.14 15.61
CA ASP A 251 -10.94 34.25 14.86
C ASP A 251 -10.15 35.19 15.79
#